data_cd2558827ff7dd78b47f106fa8cb964b
#
_entry.id   cd2558827ff7dd78b47f106fa8cb964b
#
_cell.length_a   1.000
_cell.length_b   1.000
_cell.length_c   1.000
_cell.angle_alpha   90.00
_cell.angle_beta   90.00
_cell.angle_gamma   90.00
#
_symmetry.space_group_name_H-M   'P 1'
#
loop_
_entity.id
_entity.type
_entity.pdbx_description
1 polymer ?
#
loop_
_entity_poly.entity_id
_entity_poly.type
_entity_poly.pdbx_seq_one_letter_code
_entity_poly.pdbx_strand_id
1 'polypeptide(L)'
;MAEVNIIRHRPGAVFCNPCEVITVDDDGKVVRLIEPSGNVGTQYANNIGTEWFGTIENLNAGLAQGKVHWSDVYKTDVMWTTPSADRDECDAFKNDFNGVYGAMINSATGGPMRSNRMARFTHQEGFPDPQALFEVQIKAAAGDVEIGGGKLDFGSWVDHQPSGASVMHKKGDEMITTLGPDVGKEMEFILEEQYAKPFAEAGVDFRKQTVFMEILVGVDDAPEQAWARIEAVRKAFEQFYGDDRPAGLIYPVSRIPNLDGVVEPQPRVVSGDVEILRSGKLEHGFSTWNAIRHGGITEVMASAVGGDDASAILDGIDARVQEAGGAGLKQNGIFNNAYIAAGNDSTANRESLTKFNPSFTTWYEGTSPAARTAQYVGGIQQQEFAYGVSNRSIFA
;
A
#
# COMPACT_ATOMS: atom_id res chain seq x y z
N MET A 1 2.18 -29.54 -10.42
CA MET A 1 1.09 -28.64 -10.86
C MET A 1 0.89 -27.63 -9.73
N ALA A 2 0.97 -26.38 -10.06
CA ALA A 2 0.84 -25.31 -9.05
C ALA A 2 -0.58 -25.31 -8.45
N GLU A 3 -0.65 -24.90 -7.20
CA GLU A 3 -1.91 -24.81 -6.45
C GLU A 3 -1.94 -23.50 -5.66
N VAL A 4 -3.11 -22.89 -5.57
CA VAL A 4 -3.38 -21.71 -4.73
C VAL A 4 -4.63 -21.95 -3.90
N ASN A 5 -4.48 -21.84 -2.59
CA ASN A 5 -5.59 -21.94 -1.64
C ASN A 5 -5.73 -20.62 -0.88
N ILE A 6 -6.86 -19.94 -1.03
CA ILE A 6 -7.19 -18.67 -0.37
C ILE A 6 -8.17 -18.94 0.78
N ILE A 7 -7.75 -18.62 1.99
CA ILE A 7 -8.54 -18.81 3.21
C ILE A 7 -8.85 -17.42 3.80
N ARG A 8 -10.11 -17.06 3.86
CA ARG A 8 -10.58 -15.79 4.42
C ARG A 8 -11.09 -16.02 5.83
N HIS A 9 -10.25 -15.69 6.81
CA HIS A 9 -10.57 -15.87 8.23
C HIS A 9 -11.52 -14.77 8.71
N ARG A 10 -12.44 -15.14 9.63
CA ARG A 10 -13.41 -14.22 10.26
C ARG A 10 -14.04 -13.26 9.22
N PRO A 11 -14.68 -13.78 8.17
CA PRO A 11 -15.24 -12.92 7.15
C PRO A 11 -16.37 -12.06 7.73
N GLY A 12 -16.23 -10.75 7.56
CA GLY A 12 -17.27 -9.76 7.83
C GLY A 12 -18.01 -9.37 6.56
N ALA A 13 -18.88 -8.38 6.65
CA ALA A 13 -19.65 -7.90 5.50
C ALA A 13 -18.76 -7.13 4.47
N VAL A 14 -17.70 -6.50 4.92
CA VAL A 14 -16.84 -5.63 4.09
C VAL A 14 -15.39 -6.10 3.96
N PHE A 15 -14.91 -6.99 4.81
CA PHE A 15 -13.55 -7.56 4.75
C PHE A 15 -13.44 -8.84 5.59
N CYS A 16 -12.41 -9.65 5.30
CA CYS A 16 -11.96 -10.72 6.20
C CYS A 16 -10.71 -10.25 6.99
N ASN A 17 -10.39 -10.95 8.09
CA ASN A 17 -9.18 -10.63 8.85
C ASN A 17 -8.63 -11.87 9.58
N PRO A 18 -7.47 -12.40 9.14
CA PRO A 18 -6.74 -12.05 7.91
C PRO A 18 -7.25 -12.78 6.66
N CYS A 19 -6.68 -12.45 5.50
CA CYS A 19 -6.65 -13.32 4.34
C CYS A 19 -5.34 -14.12 4.36
N GLU A 20 -5.43 -15.43 4.30
CA GLU A 20 -4.30 -16.35 4.21
C GLU A 20 -4.26 -16.95 2.81
N VAL A 21 -3.07 -16.99 2.21
CA VAL A 21 -2.86 -17.62 0.91
C VAL A 21 -1.77 -18.67 1.06
N ILE A 22 -2.08 -19.89 0.72
CA ILE A 22 -1.11 -20.97 0.64
C ILE A 22 -0.87 -21.29 -0.83
N THR A 23 0.35 -21.14 -1.28
CA THR A 23 0.77 -21.47 -2.64
C THR A 23 1.67 -22.68 -2.62
N VAL A 24 1.48 -23.56 -3.60
CA VAL A 24 2.44 -24.62 -3.96
C VAL A 24 2.83 -24.38 -5.40
N ASP A 25 4.09 -24.16 -5.69
CA ASP A 25 4.55 -23.96 -7.06
C ASP A 25 4.78 -25.31 -7.79
N ASP A 26 5.12 -25.25 -9.07
CA ASP A 26 5.35 -26.46 -9.88
C ASP A 26 6.56 -27.29 -9.39
N ASP A 27 7.47 -26.69 -8.64
CA ASP A 27 8.61 -27.37 -8.01
C ASP A 27 8.26 -27.94 -6.62
N GLY A 28 7.03 -27.72 -6.14
CA GLY A 28 6.54 -28.19 -4.85
C GLY A 28 6.94 -27.31 -3.68
N LYS A 29 7.48 -26.11 -3.89
CA LYS A 29 7.75 -25.14 -2.83
C LYS A 29 6.44 -24.61 -2.26
N VAL A 30 6.37 -24.54 -0.95
CA VAL A 30 5.17 -24.11 -0.23
C VAL A 30 5.43 -22.76 0.43
N VAL A 31 4.66 -21.75 0.05
CA VAL A 31 4.68 -20.43 0.68
C VAL A 31 3.31 -20.06 1.21
N ARG A 32 3.30 -19.51 2.41
CA ARG A 32 2.11 -18.97 3.08
C ARG A 32 2.25 -17.47 3.18
N LEU A 33 1.32 -16.73 2.62
CA LEU A 33 1.20 -15.29 2.75
C LEU A 33 0.03 -14.94 3.65
N ILE A 34 0.21 -13.96 4.53
CA ILE A 34 -0.82 -13.48 5.45
C ILE A 34 -1.00 -11.98 5.23
N GLU A 35 -2.22 -11.61 4.87
CA GLU A 35 -2.66 -10.23 4.63
C GLU A 35 -3.76 -9.87 5.63
N PRO A 36 -3.44 -9.37 6.84
CA PRO A 36 -4.45 -8.81 7.72
C PRO A 36 -5.06 -7.55 7.13
N SER A 37 -6.32 -7.28 7.44
CA SER A 37 -6.91 -5.97 7.23
C SER A 37 -6.21 -4.91 8.07
N GLY A 38 -6.40 -3.64 7.77
CA GLY A 38 -5.91 -2.56 8.61
C GLY A 38 -6.43 -2.70 10.05
N ASN A 39 -5.56 -2.45 11.01
CA ASN A 39 -5.84 -2.63 12.43
C ASN A 39 -5.63 -1.33 13.19
N VAL A 40 -6.64 -0.96 13.95
CA VAL A 40 -6.66 0.14 14.90
C VAL A 40 -6.84 -0.41 16.31
N GLY A 41 -6.37 0.30 17.31
CA GLY A 41 -6.46 -0.10 18.73
C GLY A 41 -7.44 0.74 19.52
N THR A 42 -8.51 1.24 18.90
CA THR A 42 -9.44 2.22 19.48
C THR A 42 -10.21 1.71 20.70
N GLN A 43 -10.26 0.39 20.93
CA GLN A 43 -10.79 -0.15 22.20
C GLN A 43 -10.03 0.35 23.43
N TYR A 44 -8.80 0.84 23.27
CA TYR A 44 -7.98 1.44 24.32
C TYR A 44 -7.59 2.90 23.98
N ALA A 45 -8.35 3.54 23.09
CA ALA A 45 -8.05 4.87 22.62
C ALA A 45 -7.95 5.88 23.77
N ASN A 46 -6.91 6.70 23.73
CA ASN A 46 -6.71 7.96 24.45
C ASN A 46 -5.33 8.56 24.14
N ASN A 47 -4.36 7.74 23.77
CA ASN A 47 -3.02 8.16 23.41
C ASN A 47 -2.33 7.06 22.60
N ILE A 48 -1.22 7.42 21.94
CA ILE A 48 -0.47 6.51 21.07
C ILE A 48 -0.09 5.20 21.78
N GLY A 49 0.34 5.28 23.04
CA GLY A 49 0.77 4.09 23.78
C GLY A 49 -0.36 3.10 24.05
N THR A 50 -1.52 3.58 24.51
CA THR A 50 -2.67 2.69 24.79
C THR A 50 -3.30 2.15 23.52
N GLU A 51 -3.37 2.96 22.44
CA GLU A 51 -3.87 2.48 21.16
C GLU A 51 -2.95 1.40 20.56
N TRP A 52 -1.63 1.50 20.79
CA TRP A 52 -0.69 0.45 20.41
C TRP A 52 -0.98 -0.91 21.07
N PHE A 53 -1.38 -0.94 22.33
CA PHE A 53 -1.75 -2.20 22.98
C PHE A 53 -2.89 -2.88 22.22
N GLY A 54 -3.95 -2.15 21.90
CA GLY A 54 -5.07 -2.69 21.14
C GLY A 54 -4.67 -3.10 19.72
N THR A 55 -3.84 -2.30 19.06
CA THR A 55 -3.35 -2.59 17.71
C THR A 55 -2.52 -3.89 17.70
N ILE A 56 -1.58 -4.04 18.63
CA ILE A 56 -0.76 -5.27 18.76
C ILE A 56 -1.64 -6.47 19.09
N GLU A 57 -2.64 -6.33 19.96
CA GLU A 57 -3.58 -7.40 20.26
C GLU A 57 -4.32 -7.88 19.00
N ASN A 58 -4.82 -6.94 18.19
CA ASN A 58 -5.50 -7.22 16.94
C ASN A 58 -4.57 -7.88 15.91
N LEU A 59 -3.35 -7.35 15.76
CA LEU A 59 -2.33 -7.91 14.86
C LEU A 59 -1.89 -9.31 15.29
N ASN A 60 -1.67 -9.54 16.59
CA ASN A 60 -1.36 -10.87 17.14
C ASN A 60 -2.47 -11.87 16.83
N ALA A 61 -3.73 -11.46 16.97
CA ALA A 61 -4.86 -12.32 16.62
C ALA A 61 -4.87 -12.69 15.13
N GLY A 62 -4.52 -11.75 14.23
CA GLY A 62 -4.37 -11.99 12.80
C GLY A 62 -3.22 -12.95 12.49
N LEU A 63 -2.04 -12.71 13.05
CA LEU A 63 -0.87 -13.59 12.89
C LEU A 63 -1.14 -15.00 13.40
N ALA A 64 -1.77 -15.13 14.58
CA ALA A 64 -2.12 -16.43 15.16
C ALA A 64 -3.11 -17.22 14.29
N GLN A 65 -4.09 -16.56 13.65
CA GLN A 65 -4.99 -17.19 12.68
C GLN A 65 -4.22 -17.77 11.49
N GLY A 66 -3.26 -17.02 10.96
CA GLY A 66 -2.38 -17.44 9.87
C GLY A 66 -1.25 -18.38 10.30
N LYS A 67 -1.12 -18.68 11.61
CA LYS A 67 -0.05 -19.52 12.18
C LYS A 67 1.36 -19.02 11.83
N VAL A 68 1.55 -17.72 11.84
CA VAL A 68 2.83 -17.02 11.61
C VAL A 68 3.19 -16.14 12.81
N HIS A 69 4.42 -15.68 12.87
CA HIS A 69 4.98 -14.89 13.95
C HIS A 69 5.41 -13.49 13.45
N TRP A 70 5.76 -12.60 14.37
CA TRP A 70 6.30 -11.29 14.04
C TRP A 70 7.63 -11.36 13.25
N SER A 71 8.41 -12.44 13.43
CA SER A 71 9.62 -12.69 12.62
C SER A 71 9.34 -12.91 11.14
N ASP A 72 8.11 -13.27 10.81
CA ASP A 72 7.64 -13.57 9.46
C ASP A 72 7.05 -12.32 8.77
N VAL A 73 6.98 -11.19 9.49
CA VAL A 73 6.49 -9.92 8.94
C VAL A 73 7.59 -9.28 8.08
N TYR A 74 7.29 -9.05 6.79
CA TYR A 74 8.22 -8.46 5.83
C TYR A 74 7.88 -7.01 5.45
N LYS A 75 6.63 -6.60 5.65
CA LYS A 75 6.18 -5.24 5.36
C LYS A 75 5.22 -4.75 6.45
N THR A 76 5.35 -3.48 6.79
CA THR A 76 4.43 -2.77 7.67
C THR A 76 4.04 -1.45 7.02
N ASP A 77 2.76 -1.24 6.81
CA ASP A 77 2.19 0.03 6.39
C ASP A 77 1.57 0.73 7.60
N VAL A 78 1.97 1.97 7.83
CA VAL A 78 1.48 2.79 8.93
C VAL A 78 0.84 4.05 8.37
N MET A 79 -0.38 4.29 8.77
CA MET A 79 -1.13 5.49 8.43
C MET A 79 -1.39 6.26 9.71
N TRP A 80 -1.05 7.54 9.74
CA TRP A 80 -1.28 8.42 10.88
C TRP A 80 -2.39 9.41 10.58
N THR A 81 -3.20 9.73 11.57
CA THR A 81 -4.01 10.95 11.51
C THR A 81 -3.09 12.16 11.48
N THR A 82 -3.53 13.25 10.86
CA THR A 82 -2.82 14.52 10.92
C THR A 82 -3.35 15.28 12.15
N PRO A 83 -2.56 15.43 13.22
CA PRO A 83 -3.05 16.03 14.46
C PRO A 83 -3.42 17.50 14.29
N SER A 84 -2.73 18.21 13.40
CA SER A 84 -3.02 19.61 13.06
C SER A 84 -2.35 19.98 11.72
N ALA A 85 -2.58 21.21 11.26
CA ALA A 85 -1.84 21.80 10.14
C ALA A 85 -0.42 22.22 10.57
N ASP A 86 -0.11 22.28 11.86
CA ASP A 86 1.19 22.65 12.38
C ASP A 86 2.21 21.52 12.15
N ARG A 87 3.33 21.89 11.56
CA ARG A 87 4.42 20.96 11.24
C ARG A 87 5.07 20.37 12.49
N ASP A 88 5.32 21.20 13.51
CA ASP A 88 6.04 20.79 14.72
C ASP A 88 5.16 19.81 15.53
N GLU A 89 3.84 19.99 15.53
CA GLU A 89 2.91 19.04 16.15
C GLU A 89 2.90 17.70 15.38
N CYS A 90 2.92 17.72 14.06
CA CYS A 90 3.03 16.50 13.25
C CYS A 90 4.36 15.78 13.49
N ASP A 91 5.46 16.52 13.60
CA ASP A 91 6.78 15.94 13.89
C ASP A 91 6.85 15.35 15.31
N ALA A 92 6.30 16.03 16.30
CA ALA A 92 6.18 15.51 17.66
C ALA A 92 5.36 14.20 17.68
N PHE A 93 4.19 14.19 17.05
CA PHE A 93 3.35 12.98 16.93
C PHE A 93 4.10 11.81 16.28
N LYS A 94 4.79 12.06 15.15
CA LYS A 94 5.61 11.06 14.47
C LYS A 94 6.70 10.49 15.36
N ASN A 95 7.38 11.37 16.14
CA ASN A 95 8.46 10.97 17.02
C ASN A 95 7.95 10.14 18.20
N ASP A 96 6.83 10.53 18.81
CA ASP A 96 6.17 9.76 19.87
C ASP A 96 5.74 8.38 19.35
N PHE A 97 5.09 8.34 18.19
CA PHE A 97 4.72 7.08 17.54
C PHE A 97 5.94 6.20 17.29
N ASN A 98 7.01 6.75 16.72
CA ASN A 98 8.23 5.99 16.41
C ASN A 98 8.89 5.43 17.67
N GLY A 99 8.85 6.16 18.78
CA GLY A 99 9.37 5.68 20.07
C GLY A 99 8.61 4.45 20.57
N VAL A 100 7.28 4.52 20.58
CA VAL A 100 6.42 3.40 21.00
C VAL A 100 6.52 2.23 20.02
N TYR A 101 6.42 2.48 18.70
CA TYR A 101 6.55 1.49 17.66
C TYR A 101 7.85 0.70 17.76
N GLY A 102 9.00 1.44 17.85
CA GLY A 102 10.30 0.80 17.93
C GLY A 102 10.46 -0.08 19.18
N ALA A 103 10.01 0.39 20.33
CA ALA A 103 10.07 -0.38 21.57
C ALA A 103 9.21 -1.63 21.53
N MET A 104 7.96 -1.53 21.06
CA MET A 104 7.02 -2.65 21.07
C MET A 104 7.37 -3.69 20.01
N ILE A 105 7.71 -3.28 18.79
CA ILE A 105 8.08 -4.20 17.72
C ILE A 105 9.40 -4.90 18.02
N ASN A 106 10.41 -4.19 18.52
CA ASN A 106 11.66 -4.84 18.95
C ASN A 106 11.43 -5.88 20.06
N SER A 107 10.53 -5.59 21.00
CA SER A 107 10.13 -6.56 22.02
C SER A 107 9.41 -7.78 21.44
N ALA A 108 8.52 -7.57 20.48
CA ALA A 108 7.73 -8.65 19.86
C ALA A 108 8.59 -9.55 18.95
N THR A 109 9.60 -8.99 18.28
CA THR A 109 10.46 -9.72 17.34
C THR A 109 11.74 -10.28 17.98
N GLY A 110 12.05 -9.88 19.21
CA GLY A 110 13.31 -10.24 19.88
C GLY A 110 14.56 -9.60 19.26
N GLY A 111 14.39 -8.53 18.48
CA GLY A 111 15.49 -7.84 17.81
C GLY A 111 15.02 -6.79 16.79
N PRO A 112 15.92 -6.18 16.05
CA PRO A 112 15.56 -5.21 15.04
C PRO A 112 14.63 -5.83 13.99
N MET A 113 13.59 -5.10 13.66
CA MET A 113 12.56 -5.55 12.73
C MET A 113 13.14 -5.81 11.33
N ARG A 114 12.77 -6.95 10.76
CA ARG A 114 13.18 -7.34 9.40
C ARG A 114 12.29 -6.73 8.32
N SER A 115 11.16 -6.17 8.71
CA SER A 115 10.22 -5.57 7.77
C SER A 115 10.61 -4.16 7.39
N ASN A 116 10.35 -3.79 6.15
CA ASN A 116 10.33 -2.39 5.76
C ASN A 116 9.03 -1.74 6.26
N ARG A 117 9.16 -0.53 6.79
CA ARG A 117 8.03 0.30 7.19
C ARG A 117 7.78 1.35 6.11
N MET A 118 6.55 1.41 5.66
CA MET A 118 5.99 2.55 4.96
C MET A 118 5.13 3.32 5.94
N ALA A 119 5.14 4.64 5.87
CA ALA A 119 4.33 5.47 6.74
C ALA A 119 3.84 6.70 5.98
N ARG A 120 2.69 7.25 6.38
CA ARG A 120 2.12 8.47 5.83
C ARG A 120 1.15 9.11 6.79
N PHE A 121 1.06 10.42 6.74
CA PHE A 121 -0.06 11.15 7.31
C PHE A 121 -1.22 11.12 6.31
N THR A 122 -2.36 10.64 6.75
CA THR A 122 -3.60 10.64 5.96
C THR A 122 -4.18 12.06 5.93
N HIS A 123 -5.40 12.22 5.42
CA HIS A 123 -6.16 13.45 5.56
C HIS A 123 -6.43 13.77 7.05
N GLN A 124 -6.66 15.04 7.41
CA GLN A 124 -6.94 15.47 8.79
C GLN A 124 -8.08 14.70 9.47
N GLU A 125 -9.10 14.28 8.70
CA GLU A 125 -10.17 13.40 9.19
C GLU A 125 -9.70 11.97 9.50
N GLY A 126 -8.48 11.59 9.07
CA GLY A 126 -7.81 10.34 9.40
C GLY A 126 -8.49 9.10 8.85
N PHE A 127 -9.27 8.44 9.69
CA PHE A 127 -9.84 7.12 9.42
C PHE A 127 -11.36 7.11 9.53
N PRO A 128 -12.00 6.05 8.99
CA PRO A 128 -13.41 5.76 9.24
C PRO A 128 -13.79 5.71 10.72
N ASP A 129 -12.88 5.23 11.58
CA ASP A 129 -13.00 5.37 13.02
C ASP A 129 -12.39 6.72 13.47
N PRO A 130 -13.21 7.68 13.90
CA PRO A 130 -12.73 9.02 14.25
C PRO A 130 -11.90 9.06 15.55
N GLN A 131 -11.82 7.96 16.28
CA GLN A 131 -10.99 7.83 17.48
C GLN A 131 -9.59 7.30 17.17
N ALA A 132 -9.39 6.74 15.98
CA ALA A 132 -8.10 6.18 15.61
C ALA A 132 -7.07 7.27 15.38
N LEU A 133 -5.94 7.18 16.06
CA LEU A 133 -4.77 8.02 15.86
C LEU A 133 -3.89 7.49 14.74
N PHE A 134 -3.92 6.17 14.53
CA PHE A 134 -3.20 5.50 13.46
C PHE A 134 -3.85 4.17 13.11
N GLU A 135 -3.56 3.70 11.91
CA GLU A 135 -3.89 2.36 11.44
C GLU A 135 -2.61 1.65 11.02
N VAL A 136 -2.48 0.38 11.39
CA VAL A 136 -1.34 -0.45 11.01
C VAL A 136 -1.81 -1.65 10.23
N GLN A 137 -1.19 -1.85 9.08
CA GLN A 137 -1.29 -3.04 8.28
C GLN A 137 0.06 -3.73 8.24
N ILE A 138 0.08 -5.05 8.37
CA ILE A 138 1.28 -5.85 8.20
C ILE A 138 1.09 -6.86 7.09
N LYS A 139 2.20 -7.31 6.51
CA LYS A 139 2.25 -8.44 5.59
C LYS A 139 3.28 -9.43 6.09
N ALA A 140 2.89 -10.70 6.18
CA ALA A 140 3.76 -11.76 6.65
C ALA A 140 3.86 -12.89 5.63
N ALA A 141 4.99 -13.59 5.63
CA ALA A 141 5.22 -14.76 4.80
C ALA A 141 5.96 -15.84 5.59
N ALA A 142 5.66 -17.11 5.30
CA ALA A 142 6.33 -18.25 5.91
C ALA A 142 6.41 -19.42 4.92
N GLY A 143 7.28 -20.38 5.19
CA GLY A 143 7.53 -21.54 4.34
C GLY A 143 8.83 -21.41 3.55
N ASP A 144 8.81 -21.81 2.29
CA ASP A 144 10.01 -21.84 1.42
C ASP A 144 10.34 -20.43 0.87
N VAL A 145 10.55 -19.48 1.77
CA VAL A 145 10.88 -18.09 1.47
C VAL A 145 11.78 -17.50 2.56
N GLU A 146 12.79 -16.74 2.16
CA GLU A 146 13.63 -15.97 3.08
C GLU A 146 13.16 -14.52 3.15
N ILE A 147 13.12 -13.98 4.38
CA ILE A 147 12.66 -12.63 4.67
C ILE A 147 13.84 -11.78 5.14
N GLY A 148 14.04 -10.63 4.53
CA GLY A 148 15.08 -9.72 4.99
C GLY A 148 15.12 -8.40 4.21
N GLY A 149 15.28 -7.28 4.93
CA GLY A 149 15.49 -5.98 4.32
C GLY A 149 14.35 -5.50 3.38
N GLY A 150 13.09 -5.88 3.69
CA GLY A 150 11.93 -5.54 2.85
C GLY A 150 11.85 -6.31 1.54
N LYS A 151 12.36 -7.51 1.53
CA LYS A 151 12.24 -8.42 0.40
C LYS A 151 11.80 -9.81 0.83
N LEU A 152 11.15 -10.51 -0.06
CA LEU A 152 10.89 -11.95 -0.02
C LEU A 152 11.76 -12.60 -1.08
N ASP A 153 12.65 -13.49 -0.65
CA ASP A 153 13.55 -14.23 -1.52
C ASP A 153 13.06 -15.69 -1.64
N PHE A 154 12.61 -16.06 -2.81
CA PHE A 154 12.11 -17.40 -3.15
C PHE A 154 13.20 -18.30 -3.76
N GLY A 155 14.43 -17.83 -3.73
CA GLY A 155 15.61 -18.51 -4.28
C GLY A 155 15.81 -18.25 -5.78
N SER A 156 14.85 -18.55 -6.64
CA SER A 156 14.93 -18.27 -8.08
C SER A 156 14.53 -16.84 -8.44
N TRP A 157 13.71 -16.20 -7.63
CA TRP A 157 13.25 -14.82 -7.83
C TRP A 157 13.09 -14.11 -6.49
N VAL A 158 13.03 -12.78 -6.54
CA VAL A 158 12.92 -11.91 -5.36
C VAL A 158 11.80 -10.88 -5.57
N ASP A 159 10.95 -10.73 -4.57
CA ASP A 159 9.97 -9.66 -4.44
C ASP A 159 10.54 -8.57 -3.52
N HIS A 160 10.91 -7.44 -4.11
CA HIS A 160 11.43 -6.28 -3.40
C HIS A 160 10.27 -5.33 -3.06
N GLN A 161 10.11 -5.05 -1.80
CA GLN A 161 9.18 -4.05 -1.29
C GLN A 161 9.97 -3.03 -0.46
N PRO A 162 10.75 -2.16 -1.12
CA PRO A 162 11.53 -1.15 -0.42
C PRO A 162 10.60 -0.21 0.34
N SER A 163 11.10 0.39 1.41
CA SER A 163 10.41 1.50 2.05
C SER A 163 10.25 2.66 1.07
N GLY A 164 9.20 3.46 1.25
CA GLY A 164 9.01 4.67 0.45
C GLY A 164 10.22 5.59 0.56
N ALA A 165 10.54 6.27 -0.52
CA ALA A 165 11.61 7.24 -0.57
C ALA A 165 11.05 8.63 -0.85
N SER A 166 11.45 9.59 -0.02
CA SER A 166 11.29 11.01 -0.27
C SER A 166 12.65 11.64 -0.50
N VAL A 167 12.69 12.78 -1.19
CA VAL A 167 13.97 13.40 -1.55
C VAL A 167 14.82 13.65 -0.32
N MET A 168 16.00 13.06 -0.32
CA MET A 168 17.09 13.33 0.60
C MET A 168 18.35 13.50 -0.22
N HIS A 169 18.79 14.72 -0.41
CA HIS A 169 20.07 14.99 -1.09
C HIS A 169 20.95 15.91 -0.24
N LYS A 170 22.26 15.82 -0.47
CA LYS A 170 23.23 16.69 0.20
C LYS A 170 23.57 17.87 -0.66
N LYS A 171 23.58 19.05 -0.04
CA LYS A 171 24.20 20.26 -0.60
C LYS A 171 25.35 20.67 0.33
N GLY A 172 26.55 20.30 -0.03
CA GLY A 172 27.69 20.35 0.90
C GLY A 172 27.51 19.32 2.01
N ASP A 173 27.58 19.74 3.26
CA ASP A 173 27.37 18.91 4.44
C ASP A 173 25.92 18.93 4.95
N GLU A 174 25.05 19.77 4.36
CA GLU A 174 23.62 19.83 4.72
C GLU A 174 22.81 18.80 3.93
N MET A 175 21.92 18.11 4.63
CA MET A 175 20.88 17.29 4.01
C MET A 175 19.74 18.22 3.55
N ILE A 176 19.49 18.24 2.25
CA ILE A 176 18.35 18.96 1.68
C ILE A 176 17.30 17.92 1.32
N THR A 177 16.09 18.10 1.83
CA THR A 177 14.99 17.16 1.72
C THR A 177 13.93 17.58 0.70
N THR A 178 14.15 18.71 0.02
CA THR A 178 13.23 19.23 -1.01
C THR A 178 14.01 19.93 -2.12
N LEU A 179 13.54 19.79 -3.35
CA LEU A 179 14.03 20.54 -4.52
C LEU A 179 13.26 21.85 -4.72
N GLY A 180 12.56 22.31 -3.69
CA GLY A 180 11.74 23.52 -3.75
C GLY A 180 10.34 23.23 -4.34
N PRO A 181 9.70 24.20 -4.99
CA PRO A 181 8.31 24.05 -5.45
C PRO A 181 8.14 23.13 -6.66
N ASP A 182 9.23 22.62 -7.25
CA ASP A 182 9.18 21.78 -8.45
C ASP A 182 9.07 20.29 -8.07
N VAL A 183 7.86 19.89 -7.71
CA VAL A 183 7.54 18.48 -7.34
C VAL A 183 7.78 17.48 -8.47
N GLY A 184 7.73 17.90 -9.71
CA GLY A 184 8.08 17.06 -10.86
C GLY A 184 9.55 16.65 -10.82
N LYS A 185 10.45 17.62 -10.59
CA LYS A 185 11.89 17.33 -10.41
C LYS A 185 12.19 16.49 -9.17
N GLU A 186 11.41 16.68 -8.09
CA GLU A 186 11.53 15.84 -6.91
C GLU A 186 11.23 14.38 -7.27
N MET A 187 10.15 14.13 -7.99
CA MET A 187 9.79 12.79 -8.46
C MET A 187 10.86 12.20 -9.39
N GLU A 188 11.36 12.97 -10.37
CA GLU A 188 12.44 12.53 -11.27
C GLU A 188 13.69 12.11 -10.48
N PHE A 189 14.11 12.93 -9.52
CA PHE A 189 15.26 12.64 -8.67
C PHE A 189 15.10 11.36 -7.86
N ILE A 190 13.92 11.16 -7.24
CA ILE A 190 13.63 9.96 -6.45
C ILE A 190 13.71 8.72 -7.35
N LEU A 191 13.07 8.76 -8.51
CA LEU A 191 13.03 7.62 -9.42
C LEU A 191 14.41 7.27 -9.97
N GLU A 192 15.22 8.25 -10.37
CA GLU A 192 16.54 8.03 -10.97
C GLU A 192 17.60 7.70 -9.89
N GLU A 193 17.73 8.56 -8.88
CA GLU A 193 18.87 8.48 -7.95
C GLU A 193 18.62 7.59 -6.73
N GLN A 194 17.37 7.54 -6.25
CA GLN A 194 17.08 6.78 -5.05
C GLN A 194 16.55 5.36 -5.33
N TYR A 195 16.03 5.11 -6.54
CA TYR A 195 15.57 3.79 -6.93
C TYR A 195 16.35 3.20 -8.11
N ALA A 196 16.29 3.79 -9.30
CA ALA A 196 16.84 3.16 -10.48
C ALA A 196 18.34 2.88 -10.37
N LYS A 197 19.10 3.80 -9.82
CA LYS A 197 20.55 3.65 -9.67
C LYS A 197 20.97 2.56 -8.67
N PRO A 198 20.44 2.52 -7.42
CA PRO A 198 20.74 1.43 -6.49
C PRO A 198 20.28 0.05 -7.00
N PHE A 199 19.13 -0.02 -7.67
CA PHE A 199 18.65 -1.26 -8.25
C PHE A 199 19.54 -1.72 -9.42
N ALA A 200 20.00 -0.79 -10.28
CA ALA A 200 20.94 -1.11 -11.35
C ALA A 200 22.30 -1.61 -10.81
N GLU A 201 22.81 -1.04 -9.72
CA GLU A 201 24.00 -1.54 -9.02
C GLU A 201 23.82 -2.97 -8.50
N ALA A 202 22.58 -3.35 -8.16
CA ALA A 202 22.21 -4.71 -7.78
C ALA A 202 21.84 -5.61 -8.98
N GLY A 203 21.99 -5.13 -10.22
CA GLY A 203 21.66 -5.89 -11.43
C GLY A 203 20.17 -5.97 -11.77
N VAL A 204 19.35 -5.08 -11.21
CA VAL A 204 17.90 -5.04 -11.39
C VAL A 204 17.51 -3.83 -12.24
N ASP A 205 16.79 -4.04 -13.33
CA ASP A 205 16.24 -2.96 -14.15
C ASP A 205 14.95 -2.42 -13.50
N PHE A 206 15.09 -1.38 -12.69
CA PHE A 206 13.98 -0.81 -11.92
C PHE A 206 12.78 -0.44 -12.80
N ARG A 207 12.98 0.13 -13.99
CA ARG A 207 11.87 0.53 -14.87
C ARG A 207 11.06 -0.67 -15.34
N LYS A 208 11.76 -1.71 -15.83
CA LYS A 208 11.10 -2.91 -16.37
C LYS A 208 10.56 -3.83 -15.30
N GLN A 209 11.17 -3.83 -14.12
CA GLN A 209 10.87 -4.78 -13.05
C GLN A 209 9.95 -4.21 -11.96
N THR A 210 9.59 -2.92 -12.02
CA THR A 210 8.51 -2.37 -11.19
C THR A 210 7.16 -2.86 -11.70
N VAL A 211 6.39 -3.49 -10.82
CA VAL A 211 5.08 -4.07 -11.14
C VAL A 211 3.92 -3.30 -10.54
N PHE A 212 4.18 -2.56 -9.45
CA PHE A 212 3.17 -1.74 -8.78
C PHE A 212 3.82 -0.49 -8.18
N MET A 213 3.10 0.63 -8.15
CA MET A 213 3.56 1.87 -7.57
C MET A 213 2.40 2.65 -6.94
N GLU A 214 2.45 2.87 -5.64
CA GLU A 214 1.67 3.92 -5.00
C GLU A 214 2.49 5.19 -4.91
N ILE A 215 1.89 6.34 -5.23
CA ILE A 215 2.57 7.64 -5.18
C ILE A 215 1.78 8.56 -4.27
N LEU A 216 2.40 8.97 -3.18
CA LEU A 216 1.85 9.89 -2.22
C LEU A 216 2.37 11.32 -2.52
N VAL A 217 1.47 12.28 -2.46
CA VAL A 217 1.79 13.70 -2.68
C VAL A 217 1.30 14.50 -1.48
N GLY A 218 2.23 15.09 -0.71
CA GLY A 218 1.90 15.97 0.41
C GLY A 218 1.29 17.28 -0.07
N VAL A 219 0.21 17.73 0.60
CA VAL A 219 -0.54 18.92 0.14
C VAL A 219 -0.89 19.93 1.22
N ASP A 220 -0.67 19.64 2.50
CA ASP A 220 -1.09 20.53 3.60
C ASP A 220 -0.46 21.92 3.58
N ASP A 221 0.74 22.04 3.02
CA ASP A 221 1.45 23.31 2.89
C ASP A 221 0.91 24.17 1.73
N ALA A 222 0.23 23.57 0.75
CA ALA A 222 -0.35 24.24 -0.40
C ALA A 222 -1.54 23.46 -0.98
N PRO A 223 -2.66 23.33 -0.25
CA PRO A 223 -3.79 22.51 -0.65
C PRO A 223 -4.43 22.96 -1.98
N GLU A 224 -4.35 24.24 -2.29
CA GLU A 224 -4.83 24.81 -3.56
C GLU A 224 -4.00 24.35 -4.77
N GLN A 225 -2.77 23.85 -4.56
CA GLN A 225 -1.87 23.33 -5.58
C GLN A 225 -1.95 21.81 -5.72
N ALA A 226 -2.77 21.12 -4.94
CA ALA A 226 -2.79 19.65 -4.88
C ALA A 226 -2.86 19.00 -6.27
N TRP A 227 -3.77 19.46 -7.13
CA TRP A 227 -3.93 18.91 -8.48
C TRP A 227 -2.78 19.28 -9.43
N ALA A 228 -2.24 20.47 -9.30
CA ALA A 228 -1.06 20.86 -10.07
C ALA A 228 0.17 20.02 -9.68
N ARG A 229 0.32 19.70 -8.39
CA ARG A 229 1.37 18.78 -7.90
C ARG A 229 1.17 17.38 -8.43
N ILE A 230 -0.02 16.83 -8.33
CA ILE A 230 -0.35 15.48 -8.87
C ILE A 230 -0.05 15.41 -10.35
N GLU A 231 -0.44 16.42 -11.13
CA GLU A 231 -0.17 16.46 -12.57
C GLU A 231 1.33 16.53 -12.90
N ALA A 232 2.10 17.33 -12.16
CA ALA A 232 3.55 17.42 -12.33
C ALA A 232 4.25 16.09 -11.99
N VAL A 233 3.86 15.45 -10.90
CA VAL A 233 4.38 14.15 -10.47
C VAL A 233 4.00 13.06 -11.47
N ARG A 234 2.74 13.02 -11.94
CA ARG A 234 2.28 12.08 -12.95
C ARG A 234 3.08 12.20 -14.24
N LYS A 235 3.32 13.42 -14.70
CA LYS A 235 4.10 13.69 -15.91
C LYS A 235 5.55 13.20 -15.79
N ALA A 236 6.19 13.43 -14.66
CA ALA A 236 7.53 12.91 -14.38
C ALA A 236 7.55 11.38 -14.36
N PHE A 237 6.57 10.76 -13.71
CA PHE A 237 6.38 9.31 -13.69
C PHE A 237 6.18 8.73 -15.10
N GLU A 238 5.31 9.32 -15.90
CA GLU A 238 5.05 8.90 -17.28
C GLU A 238 6.29 9.00 -18.17
N GLN A 239 7.05 10.07 -17.99
CA GLN A 239 8.30 10.29 -18.73
C GLN A 239 9.37 9.26 -18.33
N PHE A 240 9.46 8.93 -17.05
CA PHE A 240 10.42 7.96 -16.55
C PHE A 240 10.14 6.54 -17.06
N TYR A 241 8.89 6.07 -16.95
CA TYR A 241 8.54 4.69 -17.29
C TYR A 241 8.25 4.46 -18.78
N GLY A 242 7.85 5.49 -19.54
CA GLY A 242 7.47 5.33 -20.96
C GLY A 242 6.35 4.30 -21.14
N ASP A 243 6.65 3.19 -21.83
CA ASP A 243 5.71 2.10 -22.08
C ASP A 243 5.74 1.03 -20.96
N ASP A 244 6.75 1.03 -20.09
CA ASP A 244 6.93 0.05 -19.02
C ASP A 244 6.21 0.43 -17.71
N ARG A 245 5.12 1.21 -17.80
CA ARG A 245 4.40 1.73 -16.64
C ARG A 245 3.86 0.63 -15.73
N PRO A 246 4.13 0.70 -14.41
CA PRO A 246 3.51 -0.21 -13.45
C PRO A 246 2.02 0.08 -13.28
N ALA A 247 1.27 -0.89 -12.73
CA ALA A 247 -0.04 -0.62 -12.16
C ALA A 247 0.11 0.25 -10.90
N GLY A 248 -0.89 1.03 -10.54
CA GLY A 248 -0.79 1.87 -9.35
C GLY A 248 -1.79 3.01 -9.27
N LEU A 249 -1.55 3.86 -8.30
CA LEU A 249 -2.36 5.03 -7.99
C LEU A 249 -1.47 6.20 -7.56
N ILE A 250 -1.96 7.41 -7.80
CA ILE A 250 -1.42 8.64 -7.23
C ILE A 250 -2.53 9.35 -6.46
N TYR A 251 -2.23 9.78 -5.24
CA TYR A 251 -3.20 10.49 -4.41
C TYR A 251 -2.54 11.46 -3.45
N PRO A 252 -3.21 12.57 -3.13
CA PRO A 252 -2.74 13.51 -2.12
C PRO A 252 -2.98 12.97 -0.72
N VAL A 253 -2.01 13.21 0.14
CA VAL A 253 -2.05 12.99 1.59
C VAL A 253 -1.74 14.30 2.29
N SER A 254 -2.07 14.41 3.56
CA SER A 254 -1.68 15.61 4.31
C SER A 254 -0.19 15.82 4.23
N ARG A 255 0.59 14.83 4.67
CA ARG A 255 2.04 14.90 4.68
C ARG A 255 2.65 13.53 4.48
N ILE A 256 3.87 13.49 3.98
CA ILE A 256 4.72 12.31 4.00
C ILE A 256 5.59 12.29 5.27
N PRO A 257 6.16 11.13 5.67
CA PRO A 257 6.93 11.00 6.92
C PRO A 257 8.14 11.91 7.00
N ASN A 258 8.79 12.16 5.87
CA ASN A 258 9.77 13.22 5.76
C ASN A 258 9.03 14.54 5.49
N LEU A 259 8.80 15.31 6.54
CA LEU A 259 7.98 16.53 6.48
C LEU A 259 8.54 17.65 5.58
N ASP A 260 9.78 17.51 5.09
CA ASP A 260 10.38 18.42 4.12
C ASP A 260 10.20 17.96 2.69
N GLY A 261 9.87 16.67 2.47
CA GLY A 261 9.56 16.13 1.16
C GLY A 261 8.08 16.32 0.81
N VAL A 262 7.79 16.33 -0.47
CA VAL A 262 6.42 16.49 -1.00
C VAL A 262 5.94 15.22 -1.70
N VAL A 263 6.85 14.40 -2.23
CA VAL A 263 6.52 13.19 -2.98
C VAL A 263 7.15 11.96 -2.34
N GLU A 264 6.38 10.88 -2.24
CA GLU A 264 6.88 9.57 -1.81
C GLU A 264 6.30 8.46 -2.68
N PRO A 265 7.03 7.97 -3.70
CA PRO A 265 6.66 6.75 -4.40
C PRO A 265 6.99 5.51 -3.57
N GLN A 266 6.09 4.53 -3.61
CA GLN A 266 6.20 3.26 -2.90
C GLN A 266 6.14 2.11 -3.91
N PRO A 267 7.28 1.69 -4.47
CA PRO A 267 7.32 0.68 -5.51
C PRO A 267 7.25 -0.75 -4.95
N ARG A 268 6.76 -1.65 -5.79
CA ARG A 268 7.01 -3.09 -5.71
C ARG A 268 7.78 -3.51 -6.94
N VAL A 269 8.94 -4.11 -6.74
CA VAL A 269 9.90 -4.49 -7.79
C VAL A 269 10.17 -5.99 -7.70
N VAL A 270 10.26 -6.67 -8.82
CA VAL A 270 10.58 -8.10 -8.84
C VAL A 270 11.83 -8.36 -9.67
N SER A 271 12.59 -9.39 -9.31
CA SER A 271 13.81 -9.76 -10.04
C SER A 271 14.03 -11.27 -10.05
N GLY A 272 14.87 -11.77 -10.94
CA GLY A 272 15.16 -13.19 -11.09
C GLY A 272 14.23 -13.88 -12.11
N ASP A 273 13.97 -15.17 -11.89
CA ASP A 273 13.16 -16.02 -12.78
C ASP A 273 11.66 -15.78 -12.58
N VAL A 274 11.18 -14.66 -13.08
CA VAL A 274 9.79 -14.23 -13.02
C VAL A 274 9.37 -13.55 -14.32
N GLU A 275 8.24 -13.94 -14.88
CA GLU A 275 7.64 -13.28 -16.02
C GLU A 275 6.77 -12.11 -15.55
N ILE A 276 6.97 -10.94 -16.14
CA ILE A 276 6.13 -9.76 -15.89
C ILE A 276 5.18 -9.57 -17.05
N LEU A 277 3.88 -9.59 -16.76
CA LEU A 277 2.82 -9.33 -17.69
C LEU A 277 2.23 -7.95 -17.46
N ARG A 278 1.88 -7.25 -18.55
CA ARG A 278 1.26 -5.92 -18.50
C ARG A 278 0.02 -5.88 -19.36
N SER A 279 -1.00 -5.14 -18.96
CA SER A 279 -2.26 -5.03 -19.71
C SER A 279 -2.10 -4.39 -21.10
N GLY A 280 -1.04 -3.58 -21.30
CA GLY A 280 -0.91 -2.75 -22.50
C GLY A 280 -1.91 -1.60 -22.58
N LYS A 281 -2.84 -1.49 -21.61
CA LYS A 281 -3.81 -0.39 -21.49
C LYS A 281 -3.36 0.55 -20.38
N LEU A 282 -3.44 1.84 -20.64
CA LEU A 282 -3.08 2.89 -19.68
C LEU A 282 -4.33 3.64 -19.24
N GLU A 283 -4.39 3.95 -17.95
CA GLU A 283 -5.45 4.73 -17.35
C GLU A 283 -4.82 5.68 -16.31
N HIS A 284 -5.08 6.96 -16.44
CA HIS A 284 -4.50 8.00 -15.56
C HIS A 284 -2.98 7.92 -15.37
N GLY A 285 -2.25 7.51 -16.40
CA GLY A 285 -0.79 7.40 -16.37
C GLY A 285 -0.25 6.04 -15.96
N PHE A 286 -1.06 5.14 -15.42
CA PHE A 286 -0.68 3.81 -14.97
C PHE A 286 -1.16 2.70 -15.91
N SER A 287 -0.50 1.55 -15.86
CA SER A 287 -1.05 0.32 -16.43
C SER A 287 -2.32 -0.08 -15.66
N THR A 288 -3.35 -0.52 -16.36
CA THR A 288 -4.60 -0.94 -15.68
C THR A 288 -4.41 -2.15 -14.78
N TRP A 289 -3.50 -3.05 -15.15
CA TRP A 289 -3.00 -4.12 -14.31
C TRP A 289 -1.61 -4.54 -14.75
N ASN A 290 -0.82 -5.06 -13.81
CA ASN A 290 0.38 -5.84 -14.06
C ASN A 290 0.30 -7.14 -13.29
N ALA A 291 0.93 -8.18 -13.81
CA ALA A 291 1.03 -9.45 -13.13
C ALA A 291 2.45 -9.99 -13.14
N ILE A 292 2.77 -10.78 -12.13
CA ILE A 292 3.96 -11.62 -12.09
C ILE A 292 3.54 -13.08 -12.21
N ARG A 293 4.30 -13.86 -12.99
CA ARG A 293 4.10 -15.29 -13.12
C ARG A 293 5.38 -16.02 -12.79
N HIS A 294 5.29 -17.00 -11.91
CA HIS A 294 6.41 -17.84 -11.49
C HIS A 294 5.90 -19.21 -11.06
N GLY A 295 6.61 -20.30 -11.39
CA GLY A 295 6.29 -21.65 -10.91
C GLY A 295 4.81 -22.06 -11.07
N GLY A 296 4.14 -21.64 -12.15
CA GLY A 296 2.72 -21.92 -12.39
C GLY A 296 1.74 -21.02 -11.62
N ILE A 297 2.23 -20.09 -10.78
CA ILE A 297 1.41 -19.15 -10.00
C ILE A 297 1.41 -17.79 -10.70
N THR A 298 0.26 -17.13 -10.72
CA THR A 298 0.10 -15.76 -11.23
C THR A 298 -0.43 -14.86 -10.13
N GLU A 299 0.24 -13.74 -9.90
CA GLU A 299 -0.20 -12.70 -9.00
C GLU A 299 -0.47 -11.40 -9.77
N VAL A 300 -1.65 -10.83 -9.61
CA VAL A 300 -2.12 -9.64 -10.31
C VAL A 300 -2.20 -8.46 -9.35
N MET A 301 -1.64 -7.33 -9.74
CA MET A 301 -1.83 -6.01 -9.14
C MET A 301 -2.68 -5.19 -10.09
N ALA A 302 -3.82 -4.73 -9.61
CA ALA A 302 -4.75 -3.89 -10.37
C ALA A 302 -5.22 -2.72 -9.52
N SER A 303 -5.55 -1.60 -10.16
CA SER A 303 -6.13 -0.45 -9.49
C SER A 303 -7.21 0.17 -10.36
N ALA A 304 -8.25 0.66 -9.74
CA ALA A 304 -9.33 1.39 -10.41
C ALA A 304 -9.76 2.59 -9.58
N VAL A 305 -10.25 3.60 -10.25
CA VAL A 305 -10.81 4.81 -9.65
C VAL A 305 -12.17 5.11 -10.25
N GLY A 306 -13.02 5.82 -9.51
CA GLY A 306 -14.34 6.17 -10.00
C GLY A 306 -15.03 7.23 -9.14
N GLY A 307 -16.19 7.69 -9.63
CA GLY A 307 -17.01 8.68 -8.96
C GLY A 307 -17.82 8.08 -7.81
N ASP A 308 -19.16 8.08 -7.96
CA ASP A 308 -20.06 7.85 -6.83
C ASP A 308 -20.40 6.39 -6.52
N ASP A 309 -19.95 5.42 -7.34
CA ASP A 309 -20.30 4.00 -7.20
C ASP A 309 -19.07 3.12 -7.02
N ALA A 310 -18.89 2.61 -5.80
CA ALA A 310 -17.84 1.65 -5.49
C ALA A 310 -18.01 0.31 -6.23
N SER A 311 -19.23 -0.09 -6.60
CA SER A 311 -19.48 -1.32 -7.33
C SER A 311 -18.83 -1.28 -8.72
N ALA A 312 -18.92 -0.16 -9.42
CA ALA A 312 -18.30 0.03 -10.72
C ALA A 312 -16.76 -0.08 -10.67
N ILE A 313 -16.15 0.37 -9.57
CA ILE A 313 -14.70 0.23 -9.34
C ILE A 313 -14.34 -1.24 -9.16
N LEU A 314 -15.11 -1.97 -8.37
CA LEU A 314 -14.89 -3.39 -8.12
C LEU A 314 -15.12 -4.23 -9.39
N ASP A 315 -16.13 -3.90 -10.19
CA ASP A 315 -16.34 -4.51 -11.53
C ASP A 315 -15.14 -4.26 -12.45
N GLY A 316 -14.59 -3.05 -12.42
CA GLY A 316 -13.37 -2.70 -13.16
C GLY A 316 -12.16 -3.55 -12.73
N ILE A 317 -11.96 -3.75 -11.44
CA ILE A 317 -10.88 -4.61 -10.92
C ILE A 317 -11.15 -6.08 -11.27
N ASP A 318 -12.38 -6.55 -11.11
CA ASP A 318 -12.77 -7.92 -11.45
C ASP A 318 -12.45 -8.24 -12.90
N ALA A 319 -12.83 -7.35 -13.83
CA ALA A 319 -12.52 -7.47 -15.25
C ALA A 319 -11.00 -7.52 -15.53
N ARG A 320 -10.20 -6.73 -14.80
CA ARG A 320 -8.73 -6.71 -14.92
C ARG A 320 -8.09 -8.02 -14.44
N VAL A 321 -8.61 -8.59 -13.36
CA VAL A 321 -8.17 -9.92 -12.87
C VAL A 321 -8.51 -11.00 -13.89
N GLN A 322 -9.71 -10.94 -14.50
CA GLN A 322 -10.12 -11.88 -15.56
C GLN A 322 -9.28 -11.70 -16.83
N GLU A 323 -8.99 -10.48 -17.25
CA GLU A 323 -8.13 -10.19 -18.40
C GLU A 323 -6.72 -10.76 -18.21
N ALA A 324 -6.22 -10.77 -16.96
CA ALA A 324 -4.94 -11.37 -16.59
C ALA A 324 -4.98 -12.92 -16.49
N GLY A 325 -6.15 -13.54 -16.68
CA GLY A 325 -6.34 -14.99 -16.68
C GLY A 325 -6.95 -15.58 -15.41
N GLY A 326 -7.27 -14.78 -14.41
CA GLY A 326 -7.92 -15.21 -13.17
C GLY A 326 -9.43 -15.44 -13.33
N ALA A 327 -10.06 -16.01 -12.31
CA ALA A 327 -11.50 -16.22 -12.26
C ALA A 327 -12.28 -14.97 -11.77
N GLY A 328 -11.57 -13.89 -11.46
CA GLY A 328 -12.11 -12.62 -10.99
C GLY A 328 -11.79 -12.31 -9.53
N LEU A 329 -12.12 -11.09 -9.11
CA LEU A 329 -11.80 -10.55 -7.80
C LEU A 329 -12.42 -11.34 -6.65
N LYS A 330 -13.65 -11.80 -6.78
CA LYS A 330 -14.36 -12.57 -5.74
C LYS A 330 -13.63 -13.86 -5.38
N GLN A 331 -13.05 -14.55 -6.37
CA GLN A 331 -12.34 -15.81 -6.19
C GLN A 331 -10.87 -15.59 -5.81
N ASN A 332 -10.20 -14.67 -6.50
CA ASN A 332 -8.75 -14.54 -6.47
C ASN A 332 -8.24 -13.37 -5.63
N GLY A 333 -9.11 -12.41 -5.27
CA GLY A 333 -8.73 -11.25 -4.47
C GLY A 333 -8.28 -11.64 -3.06
N ILE A 334 -7.11 -11.15 -2.66
CA ILE A 334 -6.54 -11.38 -1.34
C ILE A 334 -6.50 -10.12 -0.49
N PHE A 335 -6.27 -8.96 -1.11
CA PHE A 335 -6.22 -7.69 -0.41
C PHE A 335 -6.72 -6.52 -1.27
N ASN A 336 -7.43 -5.58 -0.63
CA ASN A 336 -7.87 -4.32 -1.21
C ASN A 336 -7.41 -3.14 -0.35
N ASN A 337 -6.74 -2.15 -0.94
CA ASN A 337 -6.64 -0.81 -0.37
C ASN A 337 -7.77 0.05 -0.93
N ALA A 338 -8.62 0.57 -0.08
CA ALA A 338 -9.69 1.48 -0.44
C ALA A 338 -9.31 2.92 -0.05
N TYR A 339 -9.41 3.82 -1.01
CA TYR A 339 -9.12 5.24 -0.85
C TYR A 339 -10.44 6.00 -1.02
N ILE A 340 -10.75 6.87 -0.08
CA ILE A 340 -11.99 7.66 -0.06
C ILE A 340 -11.57 9.12 -0.11
N ALA A 341 -11.92 9.81 -1.17
CA ALA A 341 -11.65 11.24 -1.29
C ALA A 341 -12.35 12.00 -0.18
N ALA A 342 -11.59 12.77 0.59
CA ALA A 342 -12.05 13.55 1.72
C ALA A 342 -11.88 15.04 1.43
N GLY A 343 -12.85 15.82 1.86
CA GLY A 343 -12.79 17.28 1.90
C GLY A 343 -12.61 17.77 3.34
N ASN A 344 -12.79 19.06 3.53
CA ASN A 344 -12.72 19.71 4.86
C ASN A 344 -14.00 19.55 5.70
N ASP A 345 -14.99 18.80 5.22
CA ASP A 345 -16.25 18.56 5.91
C ASP A 345 -16.32 17.11 6.38
N SER A 346 -16.15 16.91 7.69
CA SER A 346 -16.18 15.60 8.32
C SER A 346 -17.52 14.86 8.14
N THR A 347 -18.62 15.58 8.04
CA THR A 347 -19.93 14.99 7.79
C THR A 347 -20.00 14.40 6.38
N ALA A 348 -19.56 15.16 5.37
CA ALA A 348 -19.51 14.71 3.99
C ALA A 348 -18.57 13.51 3.82
N ASN A 349 -17.43 13.48 4.52
CA ASN A 349 -16.49 12.37 4.50
C ASN A 349 -17.11 11.08 5.07
N ARG A 350 -17.85 11.18 6.18
CA ARG A 350 -18.57 10.03 6.75
C ARG A 350 -19.71 9.56 5.84
N GLU A 351 -20.41 10.49 5.19
CA GLU A 351 -21.43 10.15 4.20
C GLU A 351 -20.82 9.38 3.02
N SER A 352 -19.65 9.79 2.54
CA SER A 352 -18.93 9.08 1.47
C SER A 352 -18.60 7.64 1.86
N LEU A 353 -18.13 7.40 3.09
CA LEU A 353 -17.88 6.04 3.59
C LEU A 353 -19.20 5.25 3.75
N THR A 354 -20.26 5.92 4.22
CA THR A 354 -21.58 5.31 4.39
C THR A 354 -22.18 4.87 3.05
N LYS A 355 -21.81 5.52 1.96
CA LYS A 355 -22.15 5.09 0.58
C LYS A 355 -21.24 3.98 0.08
N PHE A 356 -19.93 4.10 0.34
CA PHE A 356 -18.93 3.14 -0.13
C PHE A 356 -19.14 1.72 0.44
N ASN A 357 -19.30 1.60 1.76
CA ASN A 357 -19.39 0.30 2.42
C ASN A 357 -20.60 -0.55 1.97
N PRO A 358 -21.83 -0.04 1.85
CA PRO A 358 -22.95 -0.82 1.33
C PRO A 358 -22.74 -1.31 -0.10
N SER A 359 -22.20 -0.49 -1.00
CA SER A 359 -21.90 -0.90 -2.37
C SER A 359 -20.86 -2.02 -2.39
N PHE A 360 -19.83 -1.91 -1.56
CA PHE A 360 -18.80 -2.94 -1.41
C PHE A 360 -19.41 -4.26 -0.85
N THR A 361 -20.25 -4.16 0.18
CA THR A 361 -20.94 -5.32 0.79
C THR A 361 -21.86 -6.02 -0.23
N THR A 362 -22.67 -5.25 -0.94
CA THR A 362 -23.59 -5.79 -1.96
C THR A 362 -22.82 -6.45 -3.08
N TRP A 363 -21.70 -5.86 -3.51
CA TRP A 363 -20.87 -6.46 -4.56
C TRP A 363 -20.32 -7.83 -4.16
N TYR A 364 -19.91 -8.01 -2.90
CA TYR A 364 -19.42 -9.29 -2.39
C TYR A 364 -20.54 -10.25 -1.93
N GLU A 365 -21.82 -9.90 -2.08
CA GLU A 365 -22.92 -10.75 -1.63
C GLU A 365 -22.78 -12.19 -2.13
N GLY A 366 -22.96 -13.15 -1.21
CA GLY A 366 -22.79 -14.58 -1.48
C GLY A 366 -21.34 -15.09 -1.46
N THR A 367 -20.36 -14.18 -1.23
CA THR A 367 -18.94 -14.55 -1.11
C THR A 367 -18.29 -13.84 0.08
N SER A 368 -17.17 -14.38 0.57
CA SER A 368 -16.38 -13.70 1.58
C SER A 368 -15.46 -12.66 0.92
N PRO A 369 -15.47 -11.40 1.37
CA PRO A 369 -14.58 -10.38 0.82
C PRO A 369 -13.11 -10.66 1.14
N ALA A 370 -12.20 -10.07 0.35
CA ALA A 370 -10.78 -10.01 0.62
C ALA A 370 -10.47 -9.21 1.90
N ALA A 371 -9.25 -9.30 2.43
CA ALA A 371 -8.77 -8.37 3.44
C ALA A 371 -8.78 -6.93 2.89
N ARG A 372 -9.02 -5.94 3.75
CA ARG A 372 -9.15 -4.54 3.32
C ARG A 372 -8.60 -3.57 4.36
N THR A 373 -7.96 -2.52 3.89
CA THR A 373 -7.82 -1.26 4.62
C THR A 373 -8.63 -0.16 3.93
N ALA A 374 -9.04 0.86 4.65
CA ALA A 374 -9.73 2.03 4.10
C ALA A 374 -9.20 3.30 4.77
N GLN A 375 -8.91 4.31 3.95
CA GLN A 375 -8.34 5.57 4.43
C GLN A 375 -8.96 6.75 3.70
N TYR A 376 -9.05 7.88 4.39
CA TYR A 376 -9.34 9.15 3.78
C TYR A 376 -8.09 9.75 3.16
N VAL A 377 -8.23 10.29 1.96
CA VAL A 377 -7.17 10.96 1.21
C VAL A 377 -7.71 12.28 0.64
N GLY A 378 -6.86 13.24 0.38
CA GLY A 378 -7.27 14.56 -0.11
C GLY A 378 -7.81 14.56 -1.55
N GLY A 379 -7.92 13.42 -2.19
CA GLY A 379 -8.42 13.20 -3.54
C GLY A 379 -7.79 11.96 -4.15
N ILE A 380 -8.13 11.63 -5.40
CA ILE A 380 -7.59 10.44 -6.08
C ILE A 380 -7.39 10.78 -7.54
N GLN A 381 -6.16 10.72 -8.02
CA GLN A 381 -5.72 10.90 -9.41
C GLN A 381 -6.29 12.13 -10.15
N GLN A 382 -7.57 12.43 -10.00
CA GLN A 382 -8.29 13.57 -10.54
C GLN A 382 -9.33 14.06 -9.54
N GLN A 383 -9.72 15.31 -9.64
CA GLN A 383 -10.60 15.96 -8.66
C GLN A 383 -12.02 15.36 -8.60
N GLU A 384 -12.49 14.80 -9.71
CA GLU A 384 -13.83 14.21 -9.81
C GLU A 384 -13.96 12.80 -9.23
N PHE A 385 -12.87 12.14 -8.88
CA PHE A 385 -12.93 10.78 -8.35
C PHE A 385 -13.15 10.78 -6.84
N ALA A 386 -14.25 10.15 -6.41
CA ALA A 386 -14.62 10.01 -5.01
C ALA A 386 -13.96 8.79 -4.37
N TYR A 387 -13.69 7.73 -5.13
CA TYR A 387 -13.16 6.48 -4.63
C TYR A 387 -12.04 5.92 -5.50
N GLY A 388 -11.11 5.21 -4.87
CA GLY A 388 -10.11 4.40 -5.54
C GLY A 388 -9.92 3.07 -4.81
N VAL A 389 -9.57 2.03 -5.54
CA VAL A 389 -9.20 0.75 -4.97
C VAL A 389 -7.97 0.23 -5.68
N SER A 390 -6.96 -0.17 -4.92
CA SER A 390 -5.90 -1.04 -5.42
C SER A 390 -6.10 -2.45 -4.87
N ASN A 391 -5.82 -3.45 -5.71
CA ASN A 391 -6.07 -4.84 -5.41
C ASN A 391 -4.84 -5.70 -5.67
N ARG A 392 -4.72 -6.74 -4.88
CA ARG A 392 -3.83 -7.88 -5.07
C ARG A 392 -4.67 -9.15 -5.19
N SER A 393 -4.48 -9.89 -6.27
CA SER A 393 -5.16 -11.16 -6.55
C SER A 393 -4.13 -12.23 -6.92
N ILE A 394 -4.42 -13.51 -6.62
CA ILE A 394 -3.51 -14.62 -6.87
C ILE A 394 -4.26 -15.88 -7.32
N PHE A 395 -3.66 -16.62 -8.27
CA PHE A 395 -4.23 -17.88 -8.78
C PHE A 395 -3.13 -18.77 -9.42
N ALA A 396 -3.45 -20.04 -9.63
CA ALA A 396 -2.61 -21.00 -10.33
C ALA A 396 -3.07 -21.22 -11.76
#